data_b4176ae7780be6e72cd3f025f312bc62
#
_entry.id   b4176ae7780be6e72cd3f025f312bc62
#
_cell.length_a   1.000
_cell.length_b   1.000
_cell.length_c   1.000
_cell.angle_alpha   90.00
_cell.angle_beta   90.00
_cell.angle_gamma   90.00
#
_symmetry.space_group_name_H-M   'P 1'
#
loop_
_entity.id
_entity.type
_entity.pdbx_description
1 polymer ?
#
loop_
_entity_poly.entity_id
_entity_poly.type
_entity_poly.pdbx_seq_one_letter_code
_entity_poly.pdbx_strand_id
1 'polypeptide(L)'
;MAYNKDIQTTNTIMPLLSELVNDINAEQDALMLKDRMKQYALQYCEALRENYKRYRIAMHERSAVTPPMGRAELSAYAVDQLAGIANGTLPLMKFRLAEGKKYWKVIQRDWRNGGYQDASVVAFISFKGEVFKPASWKAPAKGVRFDFRIIKEREAALDPDKASWSGGSLYYR
;
A
#
# COMPACT_ATOMS: atom_id res chain seq x y z
N MET A 1 -67.10 -17.43 14.27
CA MET A 1 -65.88 -17.04 15.02
C MET A 1 -64.65 -17.55 14.28
N ALA A 2 -64.13 -16.75 13.42
CA ALA A 2 -62.84 -17.06 12.72
C ALA A 2 -62.22 -15.75 12.28
N TYR A 3 -61.55 -15.06 13.23
CA TYR A 3 -60.70 -13.91 12.93
C TYR A 3 -59.74 -13.72 14.08
N ASN A 4 -58.60 -14.43 14.07
CA ASN A 4 -57.44 -14.07 14.91
C ASN A 4 -56.18 -14.92 14.62
N LYS A 5 -55.98 -15.33 13.35
CA LYS A 5 -54.71 -16.06 13.00
C LYS A 5 -53.71 -15.23 12.22
N ASP A 6 -54.11 -14.11 11.62
CA ASP A 6 -53.26 -13.34 10.70
C ASP A 6 -52.41 -12.27 11.37
N ILE A 7 -52.72 -11.88 12.62
CA ILE A 7 -52.02 -10.79 13.32
C ILE A 7 -50.69 -11.27 13.95
N GLN A 8 -50.57 -12.57 14.31
CA GLN A 8 -49.35 -13.07 14.91
C GLN A 8 -48.25 -13.32 13.87
N THR A 9 -48.60 -13.60 12.62
CA THR A 9 -47.64 -13.85 11.53
C THR A 9 -46.94 -12.57 11.07
N THR A 10 -47.65 -11.45 11.08
CA THR A 10 -47.10 -10.13 10.70
C THR A 10 -46.12 -9.59 11.71
N ASN A 11 -46.32 -9.83 13.02
CA ASN A 11 -45.40 -9.38 14.07
C ASN A 11 -44.08 -10.14 14.11
N THR A 12 -44.02 -11.37 13.55
CA THR A 12 -42.78 -12.17 13.49
C THR A 12 -41.96 -11.86 12.23
N ILE A 13 -42.60 -11.45 11.14
CA ILE A 13 -41.92 -11.16 9.84
C ILE A 13 -41.21 -9.79 9.89
N MET A 14 -41.79 -8.79 10.56
CA MET A 14 -41.21 -7.43 10.60
C MET A 14 -39.83 -7.37 11.28
N PRO A 15 -39.56 -8.02 12.44
CA PRO A 15 -38.21 -8.10 12.99
C PRO A 15 -37.20 -8.79 12.05
N LEU A 16 -37.60 -9.90 11.41
CA LEU A 16 -36.74 -10.64 10.47
C LEU A 16 -36.37 -9.81 9.25
N LEU A 17 -37.29 -9.00 8.73
CA LEU A 17 -37.01 -8.10 7.61
C LEU A 17 -36.07 -6.95 8.01
N SER A 18 -36.22 -6.38 9.21
CA SER A 18 -35.34 -5.35 9.71
C SER A 18 -33.91 -5.84 9.98
N GLU A 19 -33.77 -7.07 10.51
CA GLU A 19 -32.48 -7.72 10.67
C GLU A 19 -31.81 -7.97 9.32
N LEU A 20 -32.54 -8.50 8.33
CA LEU A 20 -31.99 -8.71 6.99
C LEU A 20 -31.55 -7.41 6.32
N VAL A 21 -32.32 -6.33 6.44
CA VAL A 21 -31.96 -5.01 5.90
C VAL A 21 -30.71 -4.47 6.60
N ASN A 22 -30.57 -4.65 7.93
CA ASN A 22 -29.39 -4.24 8.66
C ASN A 22 -28.16 -5.03 8.25
N ASP A 23 -28.29 -6.33 8.03
CA ASP A 23 -27.19 -7.21 7.56
C ASP A 23 -26.74 -6.78 6.14
N ILE A 24 -27.67 -6.54 5.23
CA ILE A 24 -27.36 -6.06 3.86
C ILE A 24 -26.63 -4.71 3.92
N ASN A 25 -27.08 -3.76 4.73
CA ASN A 25 -26.43 -2.46 4.87
C ASN A 25 -25.02 -2.61 5.46
N ALA A 26 -24.83 -3.46 6.47
CA ALA A 26 -23.54 -3.72 7.07
C ALA A 26 -22.54 -4.37 6.07
N GLU A 27 -23.01 -5.26 5.21
CA GLU A 27 -22.20 -5.84 4.15
C GLU A 27 -21.81 -4.80 3.09
N GLN A 28 -22.71 -3.93 2.69
CA GLN A 28 -22.44 -2.84 1.74
C GLN A 28 -21.42 -1.85 2.32
N ASP A 29 -21.57 -1.45 3.57
CA ASP A 29 -20.64 -0.56 4.25
C ASP A 29 -19.24 -1.18 4.36
N ALA A 30 -19.16 -2.47 4.66
CA ALA A 30 -17.91 -3.21 4.72
C ALA A 30 -17.22 -3.29 3.34
N LEU A 31 -17.99 -3.49 2.27
CA LEU A 31 -17.48 -3.52 0.91
C LEU A 31 -16.95 -2.14 0.48
N MET A 32 -17.72 -1.08 0.74
CA MET A 32 -17.29 0.30 0.45
C MET A 32 -16.04 0.68 1.22
N LEU A 33 -15.91 0.27 2.49
CA LEU A 33 -14.70 0.48 3.29
C LEU A 33 -13.51 -0.27 2.67
N LYS A 34 -13.67 -1.54 2.31
CA LYS A 34 -12.64 -2.34 1.67
C LYS A 34 -12.14 -1.69 0.39
N ASP A 35 -13.03 -1.22 -0.48
CA ASP A 35 -12.66 -0.57 -1.74
C ASP A 35 -11.88 0.72 -1.49
N ARG A 36 -12.31 1.54 -0.54
CA ARG A 36 -11.58 2.76 -0.15
C ARG A 36 -10.20 2.44 0.39
N MET A 37 -10.07 1.44 1.26
CA MET A 37 -8.77 1.01 1.80
C MET A 37 -7.86 0.43 0.70
N LYS A 38 -8.42 -0.24 -0.30
CA LYS A 38 -7.68 -0.71 -1.48
C LYS A 38 -7.07 0.46 -2.27
N GLN A 39 -7.83 1.56 -2.45
CA GLN A 39 -7.30 2.76 -3.11
C GLN A 39 -6.11 3.35 -2.33
N TYR A 40 -6.20 3.46 -1.01
CA TYR A 40 -5.06 3.90 -0.20
C TYR A 40 -3.87 2.93 -0.28
N ALA A 41 -4.11 1.63 -0.31
CA ALA A 41 -3.05 0.64 -0.48
C ALA A 41 -2.34 0.76 -1.84
N LEU A 42 -3.06 1.08 -2.91
CA LEU A 42 -2.48 1.38 -4.22
C LEU A 42 -1.67 2.69 -4.20
N GLN A 43 -2.20 3.74 -3.57
CA GLN A 43 -1.47 5.00 -3.38
C GLN A 43 -0.19 4.79 -2.55
N TYR A 44 -0.22 3.91 -1.55
CA TYR A 44 0.97 3.53 -0.78
C TYR A 44 2.02 2.86 -1.67
N CYS A 45 1.64 1.97 -2.57
CA CYS A 45 2.56 1.40 -3.56
C CYS A 45 3.21 2.49 -4.45
N GLU A 46 2.45 3.50 -4.85
CA GLU A 46 2.98 4.62 -5.63
C GLU A 46 3.92 5.52 -4.80
N ALA A 47 3.58 5.78 -3.53
CA ALA A 47 4.46 6.53 -2.63
C ALA A 47 5.82 5.83 -2.43
N LEU A 48 5.82 4.50 -2.26
CA LEU A 48 7.05 3.69 -2.17
C LEU A 48 7.86 3.75 -3.47
N ARG A 49 7.20 3.69 -4.64
CA ARG A 49 7.84 3.78 -5.95
C ARG A 49 8.50 5.14 -6.15
N GLU A 50 7.80 6.22 -5.81
CA GLU A 50 8.33 7.58 -5.94
C GLU A 50 9.47 7.83 -4.95
N ASN A 51 9.36 7.34 -3.71
CA ASN A 51 10.43 7.37 -2.73
C ASN A 51 11.69 6.65 -3.23
N TYR A 52 11.54 5.45 -3.85
CA TYR A 52 12.67 4.74 -4.47
C TYR A 52 13.29 5.54 -5.61
N LYS A 53 12.48 6.15 -6.47
CA LYS A 53 12.96 7.00 -7.56
C LYS A 53 13.81 8.16 -7.03
N ARG A 54 13.30 8.87 -6.01
CA ARG A 54 14.04 9.97 -5.35
C ARG A 54 15.34 9.49 -4.71
N TYR A 55 15.31 8.33 -4.05
CA TYR A 55 16.51 7.70 -3.51
C TYR A 55 17.56 7.43 -4.60
N ARG A 56 17.16 6.89 -5.74
CA ARG A 56 18.06 6.60 -6.86
C ARG A 56 18.67 7.87 -7.45
N ILE A 57 17.87 8.93 -7.62
CA ILE A 57 18.35 10.23 -8.06
C ILE A 57 19.39 10.78 -7.08
N ALA A 58 19.02 10.89 -5.80
CA ALA A 58 19.91 11.41 -4.77
C ALA A 58 21.23 10.59 -4.63
N MET A 59 21.16 9.27 -4.82
CA MET A 59 22.34 8.41 -4.79
C MET A 59 23.32 8.76 -5.92
N HIS A 60 22.83 8.99 -7.15
CA HIS A 60 23.68 9.34 -8.29
C HIS A 60 24.19 10.78 -8.19
N GLU A 61 23.38 11.72 -7.72
CA GLU A 61 23.80 13.10 -7.49
C GLU A 61 24.91 13.22 -6.43
N ARG A 62 24.83 12.42 -5.35
CA ARG A 62 25.87 12.36 -4.30
C ARG A 62 27.16 11.69 -4.76
N SER A 63 27.14 10.98 -5.88
CA SER A 63 28.32 10.33 -6.44
C SER A 63 29.24 11.30 -7.19
N ALA A 64 28.90 12.62 -7.22
CA ALA A 64 29.77 13.64 -7.78
C ALA A 64 31.13 13.66 -7.06
N VAL A 65 32.21 13.52 -7.82
CA VAL A 65 33.58 13.56 -7.32
C VAL A 65 34.10 14.99 -7.48
N THR A 66 34.61 15.56 -6.38
CA THR A 66 35.30 16.85 -6.46
C THR A 66 36.76 16.59 -6.80
N PRO A 67 37.25 16.97 -8.00
CA PRO A 67 38.67 16.88 -8.33
C PRO A 67 39.50 17.78 -7.40
N PRO A 68 40.82 17.54 -7.28
CA PRO A 68 41.71 18.37 -6.44
C PRO A 68 41.68 19.86 -6.79
N MET A 69 41.37 20.18 -8.02
CA MET A 69 41.10 21.55 -8.48
C MET A 69 39.91 21.50 -9.46
N GLY A 70 38.78 22.05 -9.04
CA GLY A 70 37.61 22.16 -9.92
C GLY A 70 36.27 21.99 -9.24
N ARG A 71 35.19 22.08 -10.05
CA ARG A 71 33.81 21.84 -9.61
C ARG A 71 33.55 20.35 -9.52
N ALA A 72 32.76 19.92 -8.54
CA ALA A 72 32.28 18.55 -8.44
C ALA A 72 31.53 18.16 -9.73
N GLU A 73 31.97 17.09 -10.38
CA GLU A 73 31.36 16.59 -11.61
C GLU A 73 30.81 15.18 -11.41
N LEU A 74 29.71 14.89 -12.07
CA LEU A 74 29.12 13.56 -12.10
C LEU A 74 29.93 12.66 -13.07
N SER A 75 30.10 11.41 -12.73
CA SER A 75 30.66 10.44 -13.67
C SER A 75 29.69 10.24 -14.86
N ALA A 76 30.25 9.86 -16.03
CA ALA A 76 29.44 9.55 -17.21
C ALA A 76 28.35 8.49 -16.90
N TYR A 77 28.67 7.51 -16.06
CA TYR A 77 27.70 6.53 -15.59
C TYR A 77 26.56 7.17 -14.80
N ALA A 78 26.86 8.09 -13.88
CA ALA A 78 25.80 8.77 -13.09
C ALA A 78 24.92 9.63 -13.98
N VAL A 79 25.50 10.33 -14.95
CA VAL A 79 24.75 11.13 -15.94
C VAL A 79 23.80 10.25 -16.75
N ASP A 80 24.29 9.11 -17.27
CA ASP A 80 23.46 8.15 -18.00
C ASP A 80 22.31 7.59 -17.17
N GLN A 81 22.58 7.22 -15.91
CA GLN A 81 21.55 6.73 -14.99
C GLN A 81 20.48 7.80 -14.71
N LEU A 82 20.88 9.04 -14.45
CA LEU A 82 19.94 10.14 -14.22
C LEU A 82 19.10 10.44 -15.46
N ALA A 83 19.71 10.43 -16.65
CA ALA A 83 19.00 10.57 -17.91
C ALA A 83 18.00 9.43 -18.12
N GLY A 84 18.41 8.18 -17.88
CA GLY A 84 17.54 7.01 -17.96
C GLY A 84 16.36 7.03 -16.99
N ILE A 85 16.55 7.58 -15.77
CA ILE A 85 15.47 7.81 -14.82
C ILE A 85 14.52 8.91 -15.30
N ALA A 86 15.06 10.01 -15.82
CA ALA A 86 14.28 11.16 -16.25
C ALA A 86 13.38 10.84 -17.47
N ASN A 87 13.91 10.11 -18.45
CA ASN A 87 13.18 9.73 -19.66
C ASN A 87 12.41 8.40 -19.55
N GLY A 88 12.51 7.70 -18.39
CA GLY A 88 11.79 6.47 -18.12
C GLY A 88 12.32 5.22 -18.83
N THR A 89 13.52 5.27 -19.41
CA THR A 89 14.15 4.11 -20.08
C THR A 89 14.83 3.16 -19.09
N LEU A 90 15.21 3.66 -17.88
CA LEU A 90 15.78 2.84 -16.84
C LEU A 90 14.67 2.12 -16.05
N PRO A 91 14.66 0.78 -16.02
CA PRO A 91 13.65 0.04 -15.26
C PRO A 91 13.90 0.18 -13.74
N LEU A 92 13.11 0.99 -13.07
CA LEU A 92 13.13 1.15 -11.62
C LEU A 92 12.30 0.07 -10.94
N MET A 93 12.61 -0.20 -9.67
CA MET A 93 11.80 -1.05 -8.79
C MET A 93 10.33 -0.64 -8.80
N LYS A 94 9.44 -1.61 -8.83
CA LYS A 94 7.99 -1.41 -8.75
C LYS A 94 7.42 -2.07 -7.51
N PHE A 95 6.22 -1.64 -7.14
CA PHE A 95 5.45 -2.25 -6.08
C PHE A 95 4.10 -2.64 -6.65
N ARG A 96 3.61 -3.82 -6.25
CA ARG A 96 2.26 -4.29 -6.61
C ARG A 96 1.49 -4.72 -5.39
N LEU A 97 0.19 -4.58 -5.47
CA LEU A 97 -0.74 -5.08 -4.47
C LEU A 97 -1.22 -6.47 -4.88
N ALA A 98 -1.09 -7.46 -4.00
CA ALA A 98 -1.62 -8.79 -4.17
C ALA A 98 -2.67 -9.08 -3.11
N GLU A 99 -3.89 -9.40 -3.54
CA GLU A 99 -5.00 -9.68 -2.62
C GLU A 99 -4.92 -11.11 -2.08
N GLY A 100 -5.04 -11.26 -0.76
CA GLY A 100 -5.15 -12.52 -0.05
C GLY A 100 -6.51 -12.66 0.63
N LYS A 101 -6.67 -13.63 1.51
CA LYS A 101 -7.95 -13.87 2.22
C LYS A 101 -8.30 -12.77 3.26
N LYS A 102 -7.31 -12.19 3.92
CA LYS A 102 -7.49 -11.22 5.03
C LYS A 102 -6.70 -9.94 4.84
N TYR A 103 -5.69 -9.95 3.96
CA TYR A 103 -4.74 -8.88 3.76
C TYR A 103 -4.43 -8.71 2.29
N TRP A 104 -4.12 -7.49 1.91
CA TRP A 104 -3.31 -7.22 0.73
C TRP A 104 -1.84 -7.31 1.13
N LYS A 105 -1.02 -7.83 0.22
CA LYS A 105 0.45 -7.78 0.31
C LYS A 105 0.97 -6.70 -0.62
N VAL A 106 1.81 -5.84 -0.11
CA VAL A 106 2.62 -4.94 -0.93
C VAL A 106 3.90 -5.68 -1.27
N ILE A 107 4.05 -6.03 -2.54
CA ILE A 107 5.16 -6.83 -3.04
C ILE A 107 6.07 -5.93 -3.87
N GLN A 108 7.35 -5.88 -3.47
CA GLN A 108 8.43 -5.29 -4.24
C GLN A 108 8.74 -6.16 -5.45
N ARG A 109 8.96 -5.53 -6.60
CA ARG A 109 9.34 -6.20 -7.84
C ARG A 109 10.58 -5.57 -8.42
N ASP A 110 11.59 -6.39 -8.64
CA ASP A 110 12.83 -6.00 -9.27
C ASP A 110 12.83 -6.37 -10.76
N TRP A 111 13.50 -5.56 -11.57
CA TRP A 111 13.76 -5.89 -12.97
C TRP A 111 14.91 -6.88 -13.06
N ARG A 112 14.64 -8.08 -13.57
CA ARG A 112 15.63 -9.15 -13.77
C ARG A 112 15.29 -9.94 -15.02
N ASN A 113 16.32 -10.31 -15.79
CA ASN A 113 16.19 -11.17 -16.98
C ASN A 113 15.10 -10.69 -17.96
N GLY A 114 15.03 -9.37 -18.22
CA GLY A 114 14.08 -8.80 -19.17
C GLY A 114 12.64 -8.62 -18.66
N GLY A 115 12.39 -8.79 -17.35
CA GLY A 115 11.05 -8.62 -16.76
C GLY A 115 11.04 -8.30 -15.27
N TYR A 116 9.87 -7.86 -14.78
CA TYR A 116 9.67 -7.62 -13.35
C TYR A 116 9.35 -8.93 -12.64
N GLN A 117 10.14 -9.26 -11.61
CA GLN A 117 9.96 -10.44 -10.75
C GLN A 117 9.68 -10.02 -9.32
N ASP A 118 8.85 -10.80 -8.60
CA ASP A 118 8.56 -10.57 -7.20
C ASP A 118 9.83 -10.87 -6.36
N ALA A 119 10.25 -9.91 -5.55
CA ALA A 119 11.48 -9.99 -4.76
C ALA A 119 11.23 -10.13 -3.25
N SER A 120 10.37 -9.27 -2.68
CA SER A 120 10.07 -9.29 -1.25
C SER A 120 8.68 -8.75 -0.95
N VAL A 121 8.16 -9.10 0.23
CA VAL A 121 6.96 -8.45 0.79
C VAL A 121 7.42 -7.29 1.66
N VAL A 122 6.95 -6.08 1.37
CA VAL A 122 7.30 -4.87 2.12
C VAL A 122 6.30 -4.61 3.25
N ALA A 123 5.02 -4.84 3.00
CA ALA A 123 3.96 -4.62 3.97
C ALA A 123 2.78 -5.57 3.77
N PHE A 124 2.00 -5.76 4.83
CA PHE A 124 0.66 -6.33 4.79
C PHE A 124 -0.34 -5.25 5.18
N ILE A 125 -1.46 -5.17 4.48
CA ILE A 125 -2.53 -4.20 4.75
C ILE A 125 -3.83 -4.98 4.95
N SER A 126 -4.48 -4.83 6.11
CA SER A 126 -5.79 -5.44 6.36
C SER A 126 -6.88 -4.76 5.50
N PHE A 127 -7.98 -5.44 5.24
CA PHE A 127 -9.12 -4.85 4.52
C PHE A 127 -9.78 -3.70 5.30
N LYS A 128 -9.40 -3.51 6.58
CA LYS A 128 -9.80 -2.37 7.40
C LYS A 128 -8.83 -1.19 7.33
N GLY A 129 -7.68 -1.32 6.64
CA GLY A 129 -6.72 -0.25 6.46
C GLY A 129 -5.54 -0.25 7.43
N GLU A 130 -5.40 -1.28 8.27
CA GLU A 130 -4.26 -1.42 9.17
C GLU A 130 -3.04 -1.94 8.43
N VAL A 131 -1.90 -1.27 8.58
CA VAL A 131 -0.63 -1.61 7.92
C VAL A 131 0.30 -2.30 8.91
N PHE A 132 0.86 -3.43 8.50
CA PHE A 132 1.75 -4.27 9.31
C PHE A 132 3.08 -4.49 8.57
N LYS A 133 4.18 -4.61 9.32
CA LYS A 133 5.42 -5.12 8.75
C LYS A 133 5.30 -6.62 8.45
N PRO A 134 6.02 -7.15 7.47
CA PRO A 134 6.05 -8.59 7.24
C PRO A 134 6.82 -9.32 8.35
N ALA A 135 6.31 -10.46 8.82
CA ALA A 135 7.07 -11.43 9.58
C ALA A 135 7.70 -12.47 8.63
N SER A 136 7.01 -12.75 7.51
CA SER A 136 7.45 -13.67 6.47
C SER A 136 6.74 -13.32 5.15
N TRP A 137 7.04 -14.06 4.08
CA TRP A 137 6.31 -13.95 2.82
C TRP A 137 4.79 -14.20 2.97
N LYS A 138 4.40 -15.02 3.96
CA LYS A 138 3.00 -15.49 4.12
C LYS A 138 2.22 -14.77 5.19
N ALA A 139 2.88 -14.13 6.16
CA ALA A 139 2.21 -13.61 7.36
C ALA A 139 2.74 -12.24 7.80
N PRO A 140 1.87 -11.35 8.32
CA PRO A 140 2.28 -10.11 8.98
C PRO A 140 2.87 -10.39 10.36
N ALA A 141 3.74 -9.49 10.83
CA ALA A 141 4.16 -9.43 12.22
C ALA A 141 3.06 -8.81 13.09
N LYS A 142 3.13 -9.05 14.40
CA LYS A 142 2.22 -8.44 15.36
C LYS A 142 2.42 -6.91 15.43
N GLY A 143 1.32 -6.21 15.67
CA GLY A 143 1.28 -4.75 15.89
C GLY A 143 1.10 -3.94 14.62
N VAL A 144 0.08 -3.10 14.64
CA VAL A 144 -0.23 -2.12 13.59
C VAL A 144 0.87 -1.06 13.55
N ARG A 145 1.32 -0.66 12.37
CA ARG A 145 2.33 0.38 12.14
C ARG A 145 1.71 1.69 11.72
N PHE A 146 0.74 1.62 10.83
CA PHE A 146 -0.09 2.73 10.37
C PHE A 146 -1.52 2.26 10.25
N ASP A 147 -2.46 3.19 10.40
CA ASP A 147 -3.87 2.96 10.15
C ASP A 147 -4.40 4.00 9.15
N PHE A 148 -4.81 3.56 7.98
CA PHE A 148 -5.29 4.46 6.93
C PHE A 148 -6.62 5.16 7.29
N ARG A 149 -7.32 4.71 8.34
CA ARG A 149 -8.50 5.40 8.87
C ARG A 149 -8.12 6.66 9.63
N ILE A 150 -6.90 6.71 10.17
CA ILE A 150 -6.36 7.88 10.89
C ILE A 150 -5.70 8.81 9.86
N ILE A 151 -6.25 10.01 9.69
CA ILE A 151 -5.83 10.98 8.66
C ILE A 151 -4.32 11.23 8.73
N LYS A 152 -3.80 11.56 9.90
CA LYS A 152 -2.38 11.89 10.11
C LYS A 152 -1.44 10.72 9.74
N GLU A 153 -1.82 9.49 10.09
CA GLU A 153 -1.03 8.29 9.80
C GLU A 153 -1.09 7.96 8.30
N ARG A 154 -2.27 8.10 7.69
CA ARG A 154 -2.46 7.93 6.26
C ARG A 154 -1.64 8.93 5.45
N GLU A 155 -1.71 10.21 5.78
CA GLU A 155 -0.92 11.25 5.12
C GLU A 155 0.59 10.97 5.22
N ALA A 156 1.06 10.56 6.40
CA ALA A 156 2.46 10.18 6.58
C ALA A 156 2.86 8.94 5.76
N ALA A 157 2.00 7.93 5.69
CA ALA A 157 2.27 6.72 4.91
C ALA A 157 2.25 6.95 3.40
N LEU A 158 1.39 7.86 2.92
CA LEU A 158 1.21 8.17 1.50
C LEU A 158 2.15 9.28 0.99
N ASP A 159 2.89 9.94 1.88
CA ASP A 159 3.88 10.94 1.52
C ASP A 159 5.19 10.26 1.05
N PRO A 160 5.63 10.46 -0.20
CA PRO A 160 6.87 9.86 -0.70
C PRO A 160 8.13 10.28 0.07
N ASP A 161 8.11 11.39 0.80
CA ASP A 161 9.25 11.83 1.61
C ASP A 161 9.32 11.10 2.96
N LYS A 162 8.20 10.56 3.45
CA LYS A 162 8.10 9.83 4.71
C LYS A 162 7.98 8.31 4.51
N ALA A 163 7.42 7.88 3.38
CA ALA A 163 7.40 6.48 2.99
C ALA A 163 8.83 5.96 2.82
N SER A 164 9.07 4.71 3.18
CA SER A 164 10.37 4.08 2.97
C SER A 164 10.21 2.91 2.01
N TRP A 165 10.80 3.00 0.83
CA TRP A 165 10.76 1.95 -0.19
C TRP A 165 11.31 0.61 0.31
N SER A 166 12.26 0.64 1.27
CA SER A 166 12.82 -0.55 1.91
C SER A 166 11.97 -1.10 3.05
N GLY A 167 10.84 -0.46 3.37
CA GLY A 167 10.00 -0.80 4.51
C GLY A 167 10.53 -0.30 5.86
N GLY A 168 11.60 0.50 5.88
CA GLY A 168 12.23 1.01 7.11
C GLY A 168 11.26 1.76 8.02
N SER A 169 10.32 2.54 7.46
CA SER A 169 9.28 3.25 8.20
C SER A 169 8.37 2.34 9.05
N LEU A 170 8.30 1.04 8.73
CA LEU A 170 7.51 0.06 9.49
C LEU A 170 8.26 -0.49 10.72
N TYR A 171 9.55 -0.18 10.89
CA TYR A 171 10.38 -0.67 11.98
C TYR A 171 10.60 0.37 13.09
N TYR A 172 10.42 1.65 12.78
CA TYR A 172 10.52 2.72 13.78
C TYR A 172 9.12 3.03 14.32
N ARG A 173 9.02 3.10 15.63
CA ARG A 173 7.86 3.61 16.38
C ARG A 173 8.27 4.83 17.14
#